data_7a5eb5d790c46a87f936f0cb153cf812
#
_entry.id   7a5eb5d790c46a87f936f0cb153cf812
#
_cell.length_a   1.000
_cell.length_b   1.000
_cell.length_c   1.000
_cell.angle_alpha   90.00
_cell.angle_beta   90.00
_cell.angle_gamma   90.00
#
_symmetry.space_group_name_H-M   'P 1'
#
loop_
_entity.id
_entity.type
_entity.pdbx_description
1 polymer ?
#
loop_
_entity_poly.entity_id
_entity_poly.type
_entity_poly.pdbx_seq_one_letter_code
_entity_poly.pdbx_strand_id
1 'polypeptide(L)'
;MSEWKTVSIRQQLIKEIEKAIKTGRYRSISEFVSEAIRLRLEELMRVEGIPAAKRKELLVTPELLLYTPKHTWAQVTPEGNIRVGLSDYAQRHLKGIARIMTEAVGKEINTMEPFGVAETWMFMFDLYAPVSGKIVKINGKLENEPNLINEDPYGEGWIIEVKPKNSLTLERELKSLLSAREYNKMVSKLEGRLRE
;
A
#
# COMPACT_ATOMS: atom_id res chain seq x y z
N MET A 1 -24.84 -2.04 1.89
CA MET A 1 -24.57 -1.16 3.06
C MET A 1 -23.44 -1.81 3.84
N SER A 2 -22.31 -1.12 3.99
CA SER A 2 -21.20 -1.63 4.80
C SER A 2 -21.53 -1.40 6.27
N GLU A 3 -21.78 -2.47 7.00
CA GLU A 3 -21.91 -2.39 8.46
C GLU A 3 -20.54 -2.06 9.07
N TRP A 4 -20.38 -0.86 9.56
CA TRP A 4 -19.26 -0.50 10.41
C TRP A 4 -19.51 -1.10 11.80
N LYS A 5 -18.59 -1.95 12.26
CA LYS A 5 -18.60 -2.44 13.64
C LYS A 5 -17.59 -1.63 14.44
N THR A 6 -18.07 -0.93 15.46
CA THR A 6 -17.21 -0.20 16.40
C THR A 6 -16.65 -1.17 17.42
N VAL A 7 -15.34 -1.13 17.62
CA VAL A 7 -14.65 -1.90 18.66
C VAL A 7 -14.21 -0.91 19.73
N SER A 8 -14.62 -1.14 20.97
CA SER A 8 -14.18 -0.34 22.12
C SER A 8 -12.90 -0.93 22.71
N ILE A 9 -11.86 -0.10 22.84
CA ILE A 9 -10.60 -0.47 23.47
C ILE A 9 -10.51 0.20 24.83
N ARG A 10 -10.12 -0.55 25.87
CA ARG A 10 -9.96 0.01 27.22
C ARG A 10 -8.86 1.09 27.23
N GLN A 11 -9.13 2.21 27.91
CA GLN A 11 -8.23 3.36 27.95
C GLN A 11 -6.83 3.05 28.48
N GLN A 12 -6.70 2.03 29.34
CA GLN A 12 -5.42 1.55 29.83
C GLN A 12 -4.56 0.92 28.72
N LEU A 13 -5.21 0.14 27.83
CA LEU A 13 -4.55 -0.50 26.67
C LEU A 13 -4.11 0.58 25.64
N ILE A 14 -4.92 1.63 25.47
CA ILE A 14 -4.57 2.75 24.60
C ILE A 14 -3.27 3.41 25.06
N LYS A 15 -3.09 3.63 26.36
CA LYS A 15 -1.85 4.19 26.92
C LYS A 15 -0.62 3.30 26.70
N GLU A 16 -0.80 2.00 26.71
CA GLU A 16 0.28 1.03 26.40
C GLU A 16 0.63 1.04 24.91
N ILE A 17 -0.39 1.10 24.04
CA ILE A 17 -0.23 1.24 22.59
C ILE A 17 0.51 2.55 22.27
N GLU A 18 0.13 3.67 22.88
CA GLU A 18 0.80 4.96 22.70
C GLU A 18 2.29 4.91 23.10
N LYS A 19 2.64 4.14 24.15
CA LYS A 19 4.04 3.92 24.52
C LYS A 19 4.77 3.11 23.45
N ALA A 20 4.14 2.06 22.91
CA ALA A 20 4.72 1.25 21.84
C ALA A 20 4.94 2.06 20.56
N ILE A 21 3.99 2.95 20.22
CA ILE A 21 4.11 3.87 19.05
C ILE A 21 5.29 4.81 19.21
N LYS A 22 5.58 5.31 20.43
CA LYS A 22 6.72 6.19 20.70
C LYS A 22 8.07 5.53 20.43
N THR A 23 8.16 4.22 20.31
CA THR A 23 9.40 3.51 19.92
C THR A 23 9.71 3.65 18.43
N GLY A 24 8.86 4.30 17.65
CA GLY A 24 9.07 4.61 16.23
C GLY A 24 8.70 3.49 15.25
N ARG A 25 8.21 2.35 15.75
CA ARG A 25 7.82 1.20 14.92
C ARG A 25 6.43 1.37 14.28
N TYR A 26 5.56 2.14 14.91
CA TYR A 26 4.18 2.38 14.45
C TYR A 26 3.89 3.87 14.41
N ARG A 27 3.12 4.31 13.44
CA ARG A 27 2.80 5.74 13.21
C ARG A 27 1.49 6.17 13.86
N SER A 28 0.60 5.21 14.15
CA SER A 28 -0.72 5.47 14.73
C SER A 28 -1.24 4.28 15.52
N ILE A 29 -2.21 4.56 16.41
CA ILE A 29 -2.97 3.54 17.14
C ILE A 29 -3.68 2.60 16.16
N SER A 30 -4.25 3.13 15.07
CA SER A 30 -4.96 2.34 14.06
C SER A 30 -4.04 1.37 13.34
N GLU A 31 -2.82 1.76 13.01
CA GLU A 31 -1.81 0.91 12.40
C GLU A 31 -1.41 -0.23 13.35
N PHE A 32 -1.09 0.10 14.60
CA PHE A 32 -0.77 -0.89 15.63
C PHE A 32 -1.91 -1.90 15.82
N VAL A 33 -3.16 -1.41 15.96
CA VAL A 33 -4.33 -2.26 16.17
C VAL A 33 -4.58 -3.16 14.96
N SER A 34 -4.47 -2.62 13.75
CA SER A 34 -4.64 -3.41 12.51
C SER A 34 -3.61 -4.52 12.39
N GLU A 35 -2.34 -4.23 12.70
CA GLU A 35 -1.29 -5.23 12.68
C GLU A 35 -1.46 -6.27 13.80
N ALA A 36 -1.81 -5.83 15.02
CA ALA A 36 -2.06 -6.73 16.13
C ALA A 36 -3.22 -7.69 15.85
N ILE A 37 -4.31 -7.20 15.23
CA ILE A 37 -5.42 -8.03 14.80
C ILE A 37 -4.97 -9.02 13.71
N ARG A 38 -4.19 -8.56 12.73
CA ARG A 38 -3.65 -9.42 11.68
C ARG A 38 -2.81 -10.55 12.24
N LEU A 39 -1.84 -10.22 13.10
CA LEU A 39 -0.97 -11.21 13.75
C LEU A 39 -1.78 -12.21 14.58
N ARG A 40 -2.80 -11.73 15.30
CA ARG A 40 -3.66 -12.61 16.10
C ARG A 40 -4.53 -13.52 15.25
N LEU A 41 -5.05 -13.02 14.14
CA LEU A 41 -5.78 -13.84 13.18
C LEU A 41 -4.88 -14.90 12.53
N GLU A 42 -3.64 -14.53 12.17
CA GLU A 42 -2.65 -15.47 11.64
C GLU A 42 -2.30 -16.57 12.66
N GLU A 43 -2.17 -16.20 13.94
CA GLU A 43 -1.93 -17.15 15.00
C GLU A 43 -3.12 -18.11 15.23
N LEU A 44 -4.34 -17.58 15.28
CA LEU A 44 -5.56 -18.37 15.40
C LEU A 44 -5.72 -19.32 14.22
N MET A 45 -5.51 -18.84 12.98
CA MET A 45 -5.56 -19.67 11.78
C MET A 45 -4.48 -20.76 11.77
N ARG A 46 -3.34 -20.51 12.41
CA ARG A 46 -2.27 -21.50 12.57
C ARG A 46 -2.68 -22.60 13.57
N VAL A 47 -3.33 -22.22 14.66
CA VAL A 47 -3.80 -23.15 15.72
C VAL A 47 -4.97 -23.99 15.20
N GLU A 48 -5.86 -23.40 14.39
CA GLU A 48 -7.02 -24.11 13.81
C GLU A 48 -6.68 -24.99 12.59
N GLY A 49 -5.38 -25.14 12.28
CA GLY A 49 -4.93 -26.04 11.20
C GLY A 49 -5.27 -25.57 9.78
N ILE A 50 -5.56 -24.28 9.59
CA ILE A 50 -5.81 -23.73 8.26
C ILE A 50 -4.52 -23.78 7.44
N PRO A 51 -4.50 -24.42 6.24
CA PRO A 51 -3.29 -24.58 5.45
C PRO A 51 -2.60 -23.25 5.15
N ALA A 52 -1.26 -23.24 5.18
CA ALA A 52 -0.44 -22.07 4.88
C ALA A 52 -0.74 -21.43 3.50
N ALA A 53 -1.21 -22.23 2.54
CA ALA A 53 -1.68 -21.76 1.24
C ALA A 53 -2.89 -20.80 1.36
N LYS A 54 -3.84 -21.08 2.26
CA LYS A 54 -4.99 -20.18 2.50
C LYS A 54 -4.61 -18.89 3.24
N ARG A 55 -3.53 -18.90 4.03
CA ARG A 55 -3.00 -17.71 4.72
C ARG A 55 -2.37 -16.71 3.74
N LYS A 56 -1.77 -17.21 2.65
CA LYS A 56 -1.23 -16.38 1.58
C LYS A 56 -2.30 -15.68 0.73
N GLU A 57 -3.56 -16.11 0.83
CA GLU A 57 -4.67 -15.59 0.03
C GLU A 57 -5.37 -14.35 0.62
N LEU A 58 -5.16 -14.01 1.91
CA LEU A 58 -5.74 -12.77 2.46
C LEU A 58 -5.00 -11.56 1.88
N LEU A 59 -5.64 -10.94 0.90
CA LEU A 59 -5.16 -9.70 0.32
C LEU A 59 -5.26 -8.57 1.36
N VAL A 60 -4.14 -7.92 1.64
CA VAL A 60 -4.12 -6.75 2.53
C VAL A 60 -4.39 -5.50 1.69
N THR A 61 -5.48 -4.79 2.01
CA THR A 61 -5.87 -3.55 1.32
C THR A 61 -6.26 -2.50 2.36
N PRO A 62 -5.31 -1.66 2.83
CA PRO A 62 -5.58 -0.63 3.81
C PRO A 62 -6.67 0.35 3.38
N GLU A 63 -7.66 0.58 4.25
CA GLU A 63 -8.84 1.41 3.95
C GLU A 63 -8.53 2.91 3.82
N LEU A 64 -7.43 3.37 4.41
CA LEU A 64 -7.01 4.77 4.40
C LEU A 64 -6.22 5.15 3.13
N LEU A 65 -5.95 4.18 2.26
CA LEU A 65 -5.25 4.40 1.01
C LEU A 65 -6.24 4.47 -0.16
N LEU A 66 -5.82 5.18 -1.20
CA LEU A 66 -6.50 5.21 -2.49
C LEU A 66 -5.67 4.43 -3.51
N TYR A 67 -6.35 3.84 -4.49
CA TYR A 67 -5.71 2.91 -5.41
C TYR A 67 -5.95 3.29 -6.87
N THR A 68 -4.96 3.06 -7.71
CA THR A 68 -5.16 3.12 -9.16
C THR A 68 -5.65 1.76 -9.69
N PRO A 69 -6.31 1.74 -10.85
CA PRO A 69 -6.59 0.48 -11.55
C PRO A 69 -5.32 -0.27 -12.02
N LYS A 70 -4.15 0.39 -11.96
CA LYS A 70 -2.82 -0.16 -12.28
C LYS A 70 -2.05 -0.61 -11.04
N HIS A 71 -2.75 -0.78 -9.92
CA HIS A 71 -2.24 -1.40 -8.69
C HIS A 71 -1.20 -0.58 -7.91
N THR A 72 -1.02 0.70 -8.19
CA THR A 72 -0.31 1.62 -7.29
C THR A 72 -1.28 2.19 -6.26
N TRP A 73 -0.77 2.52 -5.08
CA TRP A 73 -1.55 3.20 -4.05
C TRP A 73 -1.02 4.61 -3.78
N ALA A 74 -1.88 5.45 -3.22
CA ALA A 74 -1.61 6.82 -2.82
C ALA A 74 -1.99 7.07 -1.37
N GLN A 75 -1.12 7.79 -0.65
CA GLN A 75 -1.33 8.24 0.72
C GLN A 75 -0.93 9.71 0.85
N VAL A 76 -1.81 10.54 1.41
CA VAL A 76 -1.45 11.92 1.75
C VAL A 76 -0.54 11.91 2.99
N THR A 77 0.65 12.52 2.86
CA THR A 77 1.57 12.66 4.00
C THR A 77 1.20 13.89 4.85
N PRO A 78 1.69 13.99 6.10
CA PRO A 78 1.46 15.18 6.92
C PRO A 78 1.95 16.49 6.29
N GLU A 79 2.96 16.42 5.43
CA GLU A 79 3.54 17.55 4.69
C GLU A 79 2.72 17.92 3.45
N GLY A 80 1.64 17.18 3.16
CA GLY A 80 0.80 17.41 1.98
C GLY A 80 1.35 16.82 0.68
N ASN A 81 2.42 16.03 0.73
CA ASN A 81 2.88 15.23 -0.40
C ASN A 81 2.04 13.96 -0.55
N ILE A 82 2.14 13.32 -1.69
CA ILE A 82 1.51 12.03 -1.94
C ILE A 82 2.58 10.96 -1.99
N ARG A 83 2.54 10.06 -1.01
CA ARG A 83 3.38 8.86 -1.00
C ARG A 83 2.75 7.80 -1.88
N VAL A 84 3.57 7.13 -2.66
CA VAL A 84 3.14 6.17 -3.68
C VAL A 84 3.92 4.87 -3.51
N GLY A 85 3.23 3.76 -3.63
CA GLY A 85 3.82 2.43 -3.66
C GLY A 85 2.97 1.44 -4.43
N LEU A 86 3.35 0.18 -4.39
CA LEU A 86 2.68 -0.91 -5.08
C LEU A 86 1.78 -1.69 -4.12
N SER A 87 0.60 -2.10 -4.58
CA SER A 87 -0.35 -2.84 -3.73
C SER A 87 0.12 -4.27 -3.42
N ASP A 88 -0.37 -4.82 -2.32
CA ASP A 88 -0.11 -6.22 -1.94
C ASP A 88 -0.55 -7.20 -3.04
N TYR A 89 -1.67 -6.92 -3.71
CA TYR A 89 -2.11 -7.69 -4.87
C TYR A 89 -1.04 -7.75 -5.97
N ALA A 90 -0.51 -6.59 -6.38
CA ALA A 90 0.46 -6.52 -7.44
C ALA A 90 1.77 -7.23 -7.06
N GLN A 91 2.33 -6.95 -5.88
CA GLN A 91 3.60 -7.56 -5.47
C GLN A 91 3.50 -9.10 -5.38
N ARG A 92 2.36 -9.65 -4.95
CA ARG A 92 2.13 -11.10 -4.93
C ARG A 92 2.08 -11.72 -6.32
N HIS A 93 1.49 -11.01 -7.29
CA HIS A 93 1.39 -11.49 -8.67
C HIS A 93 2.71 -11.34 -9.44
N LEU A 94 3.48 -10.31 -9.11
CA LEU A 94 4.80 -10.09 -9.69
C LEU A 94 5.87 -11.08 -9.19
N LYS A 95 5.63 -11.74 -8.06
CA LYS A 95 6.47 -12.81 -7.47
C LYS A 95 7.96 -12.46 -7.37
N GLY A 96 8.28 -11.56 -6.47
CA GLY A 96 9.67 -11.24 -6.17
C GLY A 96 10.21 -10.10 -7.04
N ILE A 97 9.88 -8.88 -6.63
CA ILE A 97 10.48 -7.68 -7.19
C ILE A 97 11.93 -7.65 -6.74
N ALA A 98 12.83 -7.64 -7.71
CA ALA A 98 14.27 -7.65 -7.51
C ALA A 98 14.88 -6.25 -7.60
N ARG A 99 14.22 -5.33 -8.32
CA ARG A 99 14.71 -3.97 -8.52
C ARG A 99 13.56 -3.01 -8.83
N ILE A 100 13.72 -1.76 -8.39
CA ILE A 100 12.87 -0.64 -8.79
C ILE A 100 13.73 0.40 -9.47
N MET A 101 13.28 0.85 -10.62
CA MET A 101 13.84 1.99 -11.34
C MET A 101 12.76 3.06 -11.45
N THR A 102 13.07 4.29 -11.07
CA THR A 102 12.13 5.41 -11.11
C THR A 102 12.70 6.58 -11.89
N GLU A 103 11.83 7.48 -12.34
CA GLU A 103 12.23 8.80 -12.78
C GLU A 103 12.94 9.56 -11.63
N ALA A 104 13.81 10.48 -11.97
CA ALA A 104 14.63 11.22 -11.02
C ALA A 104 13.81 12.18 -10.15
N VAL A 105 14.32 12.48 -8.95
CA VAL A 105 13.82 13.60 -8.13
C VAL A 105 13.87 14.88 -8.95
N GLY A 106 12.78 15.64 -8.89
CA GLY A 106 12.61 16.87 -9.69
C GLY A 106 11.82 16.68 -10.98
N LYS A 107 11.64 15.45 -11.46
CA LYS A 107 10.83 15.16 -12.65
C LYS A 107 9.34 15.43 -12.37
N GLU A 108 8.68 16.08 -13.32
CA GLU A 108 7.24 16.21 -13.34
C GLU A 108 6.62 14.99 -14.01
N ILE A 109 5.54 14.47 -13.40
CA ILE A 109 4.76 13.34 -13.86
C ILE A 109 3.28 13.72 -13.89
N ASN A 110 2.50 13.05 -14.74
CA ASN A 110 1.06 13.22 -14.78
C ASN A 110 0.35 11.96 -14.27
N THR A 111 -0.89 12.13 -13.81
CA THR A 111 -1.70 10.99 -13.37
C THR A 111 -1.81 9.94 -14.47
N MET A 112 -1.72 8.66 -14.09
CA MET A 112 -1.69 7.49 -14.98
C MET A 112 -0.53 7.45 -15.99
N GLU A 113 0.48 8.30 -15.84
CA GLU A 113 1.74 8.22 -16.58
C GLU A 113 2.72 7.28 -15.86
N PRO A 114 3.51 6.46 -16.58
CA PRO A 114 4.56 5.67 -15.97
C PRO A 114 5.61 6.57 -15.30
N PHE A 115 5.92 6.32 -14.03
CA PHE A 115 6.99 7.01 -13.29
C PHE A 115 8.18 6.12 -12.99
N GLY A 116 8.10 4.88 -13.35
CA GLY A 116 9.17 3.90 -13.11
C GLY A 116 8.77 2.50 -13.54
N VAL A 117 9.66 1.57 -13.25
CA VAL A 117 9.54 0.16 -13.61
C VAL A 117 9.91 -0.71 -12.42
N ALA A 118 9.11 -1.73 -12.15
CA ALA A 118 9.44 -2.83 -11.26
C ALA A 118 10.01 -3.99 -12.08
N GLU A 119 11.22 -4.41 -11.76
CA GLU A 119 11.90 -5.53 -12.39
C GLU A 119 11.79 -6.76 -11.50
N THR A 120 11.36 -7.86 -12.09
CA THR A 120 11.41 -9.20 -11.50
C THR A 120 12.46 -10.01 -12.24
N TRP A 121 12.71 -11.22 -11.80
CA TRP A 121 13.65 -12.11 -12.50
C TRP A 121 13.21 -12.51 -13.93
N MET A 122 11.92 -12.29 -14.29
CA MET A 122 11.39 -12.65 -15.61
C MET A 122 10.89 -11.47 -16.44
N PHE A 123 10.34 -10.42 -15.80
CA PHE A 123 9.58 -9.38 -16.48
C PHE A 123 9.84 -8.00 -15.87
N MET A 124 9.53 -6.97 -16.66
CA MET A 124 9.46 -5.57 -16.24
C MET A 124 8.01 -5.11 -16.28
N PHE A 125 7.61 -4.30 -15.28
CA PHE A 125 6.26 -3.77 -15.14
C PHE A 125 6.29 -2.28 -14.89
N ASP A 126 5.51 -1.53 -15.66
CA ASP A 126 5.38 -0.09 -15.47
C ASP A 126 4.66 0.25 -14.16
N LEU A 127 5.19 1.24 -13.45
CA LEU A 127 4.62 1.83 -12.24
C LEU A 127 3.92 3.14 -12.62
N TYR A 128 2.61 3.21 -12.40
CA TYR A 128 1.79 4.34 -12.84
C TYR A 128 1.52 5.33 -11.71
N ALA A 129 1.67 6.62 -12.01
CA ALA A 129 1.45 7.70 -11.07
C ALA A 129 -0.04 7.84 -10.70
N PRO A 130 -0.41 7.85 -9.41
CA PRO A 130 -1.79 8.06 -9.00
C PRO A 130 -2.23 9.52 -9.11
N VAL A 131 -1.29 10.45 -9.08
CA VAL A 131 -1.52 11.90 -9.12
C VAL A 131 -0.47 12.61 -9.95
N SER A 132 -0.81 13.78 -10.46
CA SER A 132 0.12 14.68 -11.16
C SER A 132 0.92 15.54 -10.18
N GLY A 133 2.20 15.71 -10.45
CA GLY A 133 3.06 16.54 -9.62
C GLY A 133 4.54 16.33 -9.90
N LYS A 134 5.36 16.80 -8.99
CA LYS A 134 6.82 16.70 -9.05
C LYS A 134 7.31 15.65 -8.07
N ILE A 135 8.13 14.72 -8.52
CA ILE A 135 8.80 13.77 -7.63
C ILE A 135 9.73 14.55 -6.71
N VAL A 136 9.50 14.48 -5.40
CA VAL A 136 10.30 15.19 -4.39
C VAL A 136 11.17 14.26 -3.57
N LYS A 137 10.83 12.95 -3.56
CA LYS A 137 11.60 11.96 -2.83
C LYS A 137 11.45 10.58 -3.46
N ILE A 138 12.54 9.83 -3.44
CA ILE A 138 12.59 8.41 -3.80
C ILE A 138 13.00 7.64 -2.55
N ASN A 139 12.46 6.46 -2.36
CA ASN A 139 12.85 5.60 -1.25
C ASN A 139 14.20 4.94 -1.53
N GLY A 140 15.28 5.56 -1.06
CA GLY A 140 16.63 5.04 -1.25
C GLY A 140 16.91 3.67 -0.61
N LYS A 141 16.07 3.20 0.33
CA LYS A 141 16.20 1.86 0.90
C LYS A 141 16.02 0.77 -0.15
N LEU A 142 15.19 1.02 -1.16
CA LEU A 142 14.87 0.05 -2.21
C LEU A 142 16.04 -0.28 -3.14
N GLU A 143 17.10 0.53 -3.14
CA GLU A 143 18.34 0.24 -3.88
C GLU A 143 19.05 -1.01 -3.32
N ASN A 144 19.06 -1.15 -2.00
CA ASN A 144 19.74 -2.25 -1.31
C ASN A 144 18.76 -3.33 -0.82
N GLU A 145 17.52 -2.94 -0.55
CA GLU A 145 16.48 -3.79 0.05
C GLU A 145 15.18 -3.75 -0.78
N PRO A 146 15.21 -4.16 -2.07
CA PRO A 146 14.00 -4.14 -2.92
C PRO A 146 12.89 -5.06 -2.40
N ASN A 147 13.25 -6.02 -1.57
CA ASN A 147 12.33 -6.96 -0.93
C ASN A 147 11.32 -6.27 0.01
N LEU A 148 11.59 -5.06 0.48
CA LEU A 148 10.66 -4.27 1.29
C LEU A 148 9.31 -4.08 0.60
N ILE A 149 9.28 -4.03 -0.74
CA ILE A 149 8.02 -3.94 -1.50
C ILE A 149 7.20 -5.23 -1.35
N ASN A 150 7.87 -6.37 -1.22
CA ASN A 150 7.21 -7.67 -1.08
C ASN A 150 6.80 -7.95 0.37
N GLU A 151 7.57 -7.44 1.33
CA GLU A 151 7.40 -7.73 2.76
C GLU A 151 6.48 -6.71 3.45
N ASP A 152 6.63 -5.43 3.12
CA ASP A 152 5.87 -4.33 3.71
C ASP A 152 5.46 -3.29 2.65
N PRO A 153 4.59 -3.68 1.69
CA PRO A 153 4.22 -2.84 0.54
C PRO A 153 3.58 -1.50 0.93
N TYR A 154 2.99 -1.40 2.10
CA TYR A 154 2.27 -0.21 2.57
C TYR A 154 3.02 0.62 3.62
N GLY A 155 4.13 0.10 4.14
CA GLY A 155 5.01 0.79 5.06
C GLY A 155 6.35 1.12 4.42
N GLU A 156 7.40 0.35 4.72
CA GLU A 156 8.76 0.62 4.25
C GLU A 156 8.95 0.41 2.74
N GLY A 157 8.04 -0.31 2.08
CA GLY A 157 8.04 -0.56 0.63
C GLY A 157 7.44 0.56 -0.23
N TRP A 158 7.23 1.78 0.32
CA TRP A 158 6.85 2.92 -0.51
C TRP A 158 7.95 3.24 -1.54
N ILE A 159 7.58 3.81 -2.69
CA ILE A 159 8.51 3.99 -3.82
C ILE A 159 8.92 5.46 -3.98
N ILE A 160 7.94 6.37 -4.16
CA ILE A 160 8.19 7.81 -4.36
C ILE A 160 7.26 8.66 -3.50
N GLU A 161 7.65 9.93 -3.27
CA GLU A 161 6.74 10.98 -2.82
C GLU A 161 6.62 12.05 -3.91
N VAL A 162 5.39 12.43 -4.20
CA VAL A 162 5.03 13.42 -5.23
C VAL A 162 4.47 14.66 -4.54
N LYS A 163 5.02 15.83 -4.87
CA LYS A 163 4.43 17.11 -4.50
C LYS A 163 3.39 17.49 -5.55
N PRO A 164 2.09 17.59 -5.20
CA PRO A 164 1.04 17.91 -6.15
C PRO A 164 1.25 19.28 -6.81
N LYS A 165 0.79 19.43 -8.06
CA LYS A 165 0.87 20.73 -8.77
C LYS A 165 0.06 21.83 -8.08
N ASN A 166 -1.16 21.50 -7.65
CA ASN A 166 -2.05 22.40 -6.90
C ASN A 166 -3.18 21.58 -6.26
N SER A 167 -3.87 22.19 -5.29
CA SER A 167 -4.92 21.55 -4.49
C SER A 167 -6.14 21.12 -5.32
N LEU A 168 -6.56 21.93 -6.30
CA LEU A 168 -7.76 21.66 -7.11
C LEU A 168 -7.55 20.44 -8.02
N THR A 169 -6.38 20.34 -8.64
CA THR A 169 -6.02 19.17 -9.45
C THR A 169 -5.91 17.94 -8.57
N LEU A 170 -5.22 18.03 -7.44
CA LEU A 170 -5.08 16.95 -6.49
C LEU A 170 -6.44 16.41 -6.02
N GLU A 171 -7.35 17.30 -5.61
CA GLU A 171 -8.69 16.88 -5.14
C GLU A 171 -9.46 16.10 -6.22
N ARG A 172 -9.38 16.54 -7.47
CA ARG A 172 -10.02 15.86 -8.61
C ARG A 172 -9.39 14.49 -8.86
N GLU A 173 -8.06 14.42 -8.85
CA GLU A 173 -7.32 13.19 -9.09
C GLU A 173 -7.57 12.18 -7.97
N LEU A 174 -7.53 12.59 -6.69
CA LEU A 174 -7.83 11.71 -5.57
C LEU A 174 -9.28 11.17 -5.62
N LYS A 175 -10.25 11.98 -6.06
CA LYS A 175 -11.64 11.53 -6.26
C LYS A 175 -11.79 10.51 -7.39
N SER A 176 -10.86 10.47 -8.33
CA SER A 176 -10.85 9.48 -9.43
C SER A 176 -10.20 8.16 -9.06
N LEU A 177 -9.48 8.10 -7.95
CA LEU A 177 -8.87 6.87 -7.45
C LEU A 177 -9.92 5.99 -6.77
N LEU A 178 -9.60 4.71 -6.73
CA LEU A 178 -10.46 3.70 -6.10
C LEU A 178 -10.25 3.70 -4.59
N SER A 179 -11.34 3.64 -3.84
CA SER A 179 -11.30 3.25 -2.43
C SER A 179 -10.83 1.79 -2.29
N ALA A 180 -10.40 1.39 -1.10
CA ALA A 180 -10.03 0.00 -0.82
C ALA A 180 -11.12 -1.01 -1.22
N ARG A 181 -12.39 -0.67 -0.97
CA ARG A 181 -13.54 -1.50 -1.32
C ARG A 181 -13.71 -1.65 -2.83
N GLU A 182 -13.59 -0.57 -3.58
CA GLU A 182 -13.70 -0.58 -5.04
C GLU A 182 -12.52 -1.32 -5.66
N TYR A 183 -11.32 -1.11 -5.12
CA TYR A 183 -10.12 -1.82 -5.53
C TYR A 183 -10.25 -3.34 -5.31
N ASN A 184 -10.68 -3.78 -4.12
CA ASN A 184 -10.92 -5.19 -3.83
C ASN A 184 -11.96 -5.81 -4.77
N LYS A 185 -13.04 -5.07 -5.09
CA LYS A 185 -14.05 -5.53 -6.05
C LYS A 185 -13.46 -5.69 -7.46
N MET A 186 -12.58 -4.77 -7.87
CA MET A 186 -11.87 -4.87 -9.15
C MET A 186 -10.96 -6.09 -9.18
N VAL A 187 -10.14 -6.27 -8.17
CA VAL A 187 -9.20 -7.40 -8.05
C VAL A 187 -9.92 -8.74 -8.06
N SER A 188 -11.01 -8.87 -7.29
CA SER A 188 -11.81 -10.11 -7.26
C SER A 188 -12.37 -10.48 -8.63
N LYS A 189 -12.75 -9.48 -9.45
CA LYS A 189 -13.19 -9.72 -10.84
C LYS A 189 -12.04 -10.17 -11.74
N LEU A 190 -10.83 -9.63 -11.54
CA LEU A 190 -9.66 -10.06 -12.30
C LEU A 190 -9.29 -11.51 -11.98
N GLU A 191 -9.29 -11.88 -10.71
CA GLU A 191 -9.01 -13.25 -10.29
C GLU A 191 -10.07 -14.25 -10.77
N GLY A 192 -11.35 -13.86 -10.80
CA GLY A 192 -12.43 -14.69 -11.37
C GLY A 192 -12.19 -15.02 -12.85
N ARG A 193 -11.76 -14.02 -13.62
CA ARG A 193 -11.48 -14.21 -15.06
C ARG A 193 -10.23 -15.05 -15.37
N LEU A 194 -9.31 -15.13 -14.43
CA LEU A 194 -8.08 -15.94 -14.59
C LEU A 194 -8.32 -17.43 -14.25
N ARG A 195 -9.48 -17.77 -13.67
CA ARG A 195 -9.89 -19.14 -13.31
C ARG A 195 -10.84 -19.79 -14.31
N GLU A 196 -11.35 -19.01 -15.27
CA GLU A 196 -12.13 -19.48 -16.43
C GLU A 196 -11.20 -19.74 -17.61
#